data_6b52970a32f0aac1a6707381eb9d199e
#
_entry.id   6b52970a32f0aac1a6707381eb9d199e
#
_cell.length_a   1.000
_cell.length_b   1.000
_cell.length_c   1.000
_cell.angle_alpha   90.00
_cell.angle_beta   90.00
_cell.angle_gamma   90.00
#
_symmetry.space_group_name_H-M   'P 1'
#
loop_
_entity.id
_entity.type
_entity.pdbx_description
1 polymer ?
#
loop_
_entity_poly.entity_id
_entity_poly.type
_entity_poly.pdbx_seq_one_letter_code
_entity_poly.pdbx_strand_id
1 'polypeptide(L)'
;MMIKIICSAQAYTYNAYHIVKAFYPAVEITNHVEEKASNYVEINFSDGQVIAVEKEEIKAGTDAEKKAQIDKKLYKKLSEKSGKTLAWGILTGVRPTKLAMKKLEEGMEPEAFVSWFRQTYLVSEEKARLAWEIAGREKKLLDRLDYEDGYSLYVGIPFCPTVCTYCSFSSGALEDWKDFVDAYVEALCKELAFNGEVSKEKKLNSIYIGGGTPTSLNARQLERILSCIDTHFSREYLLEYTVEAGRPDSITEEKLQVIKAHKVTRISINPQTMQQKTLDVIGRKHTVEDICRTYEMARSLGFDNINMDLIAGLPGETALEMKDTLEKVGRLQPDSLTVHSLDRKSVV
;
A
#
# COMPACT_ATOMS: atom_id res chain seq x y z
N MET A 1 -9.48 -28.23 -4.50
CA MET A 1 -10.56 -28.02 -3.50
C MET A 1 -11.30 -26.76 -3.92
N MET A 2 -12.62 -26.79 -3.97
CA MET A 2 -13.46 -25.65 -4.31
C MET A 2 -14.43 -25.39 -3.15
N ILE A 3 -14.71 -24.13 -2.85
CA ILE A 3 -15.69 -23.74 -1.83
C ILE A 3 -16.80 -22.94 -2.52
N LYS A 4 -18.05 -23.33 -2.32
CA LYS A 4 -19.22 -22.57 -2.79
C LYS A 4 -19.86 -21.83 -1.62
N ILE A 5 -20.02 -20.51 -1.77
CA ILE A 5 -20.71 -19.64 -0.81
C ILE A 5 -22.09 -19.31 -1.37
N ILE A 6 -23.13 -19.52 -0.57
CA ILE A 6 -24.49 -19.14 -0.88
C ILE A 6 -24.94 -18.10 0.15
N CYS A 7 -25.39 -16.94 -0.29
CA CYS A 7 -25.90 -15.88 0.57
C CYS A 7 -27.36 -15.57 0.24
N SER A 8 -28.16 -15.30 1.28
CA SER A 8 -29.58 -14.91 1.09
C SER A 8 -29.77 -13.50 0.52
N ALA A 9 -28.72 -12.67 0.48
CA ALA A 9 -28.73 -11.35 -0.12
C ALA A 9 -27.34 -10.93 -0.59
N GLN A 10 -27.28 -10.08 -1.60
CA GLN A 10 -26.05 -9.50 -2.15
C GLN A 10 -25.20 -8.78 -1.06
N ALA A 11 -25.86 -8.16 -0.10
CA ALA A 11 -25.19 -7.40 0.99
C ALA A 11 -24.24 -8.26 1.85
N TYR A 12 -24.38 -9.58 1.87
CA TYR A 12 -23.57 -10.49 2.67
C TYR A 12 -22.40 -11.11 1.90
N THR A 13 -22.44 -11.08 0.56
CA THR A 13 -21.47 -11.81 -0.29
C THR A 13 -20.03 -11.33 -0.11
N TYR A 14 -19.82 -10.02 -0.04
CA TYR A 14 -18.49 -9.44 0.07
C TYR A 14 -17.75 -9.91 1.33
N ASN A 15 -18.36 -9.72 2.50
CA ASN A 15 -17.72 -10.09 3.76
C ASN A 15 -17.57 -11.61 3.88
N ALA A 16 -18.59 -12.38 3.51
CA ALA A 16 -18.54 -13.85 3.53
C ALA A 16 -17.37 -14.35 2.67
N TYR A 17 -17.21 -13.83 1.45
CA TYR A 17 -16.10 -14.18 0.57
C TYR A 17 -14.74 -13.88 1.23
N HIS A 18 -14.55 -12.68 1.74
CA HIS A 18 -13.25 -12.27 2.29
C HIS A 18 -12.92 -13.02 3.58
N ILE A 19 -13.89 -13.30 4.43
CA ILE A 19 -13.70 -14.11 5.64
C ILE A 19 -13.29 -15.53 5.24
N VAL A 20 -14.03 -16.19 4.35
CA VAL A 20 -13.70 -17.54 3.88
C VAL A 20 -12.33 -17.57 3.20
N LYS A 21 -12.04 -16.57 2.35
CA LYS A 21 -10.75 -16.47 1.66
C LYS A 21 -9.57 -16.30 2.61
N ALA A 22 -9.75 -15.61 3.74
CA ALA A 22 -8.71 -15.46 4.76
C ALA A 22 -8.40 -16.79 5.47
N PHE A 23 -9.41 -17.66 5.69
CA PHE A 23 -9.17 -19.00 6.23
C PHE A 23 -8.60 -19.98 5.20
N TYR A 24 -8.97 -19.83 3.93
CA TYR A 24 -8.63 -20.73 2.81
C TYR A 24 -8.02 -19.97 1.62
N PRO A 25 -6.84 -19.37 1.77
CA PRO A 25 -6.27 -18.46 0.76
C PRO A 25 -5.95 -19.12 -0.59
N ALA A 26 -5.63 -20.42 -0.59
CA ALA A 26 -5.26 -21.17 -1.79
C ALA A 26 -6.43 -21.87 -2.50
N VAL A 27 -7.65 -21.71 -1.96
CA VAL A 27 -8.84 -22.42 -2.47
C VAL A 27 -9.62 -21.53 -3.42
N GLU A 28 -10.13 -22.12 -4.49
CA GLU A 28 -11.09 -21.47 -5.38
C GLU A 28 -12.44 -21.30 -4.67
N ILE A 29 -13.03 -20.10 -4.73
CA ILE A 29 -14.26 -19.75 -4.06
C ILE A 29 -15.25 -19.16 -5.05
N THR A 30 -16.46 -19.69 -5.10
CA THR A 30 -17.56 -19.14 -5.89
C THR A 30 -18.65 -18.57 -4.97
N ASN A 31 -19.26 -17.45 -5.38
CA ASN A 31 -20.35 -16.79 -4.67
C ASN A 31 -21.65 -16.89 -5.45
N HIS A 32 -22.73 -17.21 -4.75
CA HIS A 32 -24.09 -17.25 -5.28
C HIS A 32 -25.04 -16.50 -4.34
N VAL A 33 -26.05 -15.85 -4.91
CA VAL A 33 -27.13 -15.24 -4.15
C VAL A 33 -28.41 -16.02 -4.43
N GLU A 34 -29.03 -16.51 -3.36
CA GLU A 34 -30.31 -17.23 -3.41
C GLU A 34 -31.28 -16.59 -2.38
N GLU A 35 -32.12 -15.65 -2.84
CA GLU A 35 -33.02 -14.86 -1.96
C GLU A 35 -33.93 -15.71 -1.10
N LYS A 36 -34.28 -16.92 -1.54
CA LYS A 36 -35.09 -17.88 -0.81
C LYS A 36 -34.28 -18.85 0.04
N ALA A 37 -32.97 -18.66 0.17
CA ALA A 37 -32.14 -19.51 1.04
C ALA A 37 -32.65 -19.51 2.49
N SER A 38 -32.61 -20.68 3.12
CA SER A 38 -32.98 -20.88 4.53
C SER A 38 -32.01 -20.15 5.46
N ASN A 39 -30.73 -20.08 5.07
CA ASN A 39 -29.64 -19.50 5.85
C ASN A 39 -29.28 -18.09 5.37
N TYR A 40 -28.69 -17.25 6.23
CA TYR A 40 -28.08 -16.00 5.80
C TYR A 40 -26.85 -16.24 4.93
N VAL A 41 -25.97 -17.15 5.36
CA VAL A 41 -24.76 -17.56 4.64
C VAL A 41 -24.60 -19.06 4.81
N GLU A 42 -24.29 -19.75 3.72
CA GLU A 42 -23.98 -21.18 3.70
C GLU A 42 -22.67 -21.38 2.92
N ILE A 43 -21.78 -22.17 3.49
CA ILE A 43 -20.48 -22.51 2.93
C ILE A 43 -20.44 -24.01 2.66
N ASN A 44 -20.40 -24.38 1.39
CA ASN A 44 -20.33 -25.77 0.96
C ASN A 44 -18.89 -26.11 0.56
N PHE A 45 -18.31 -27.09 1.23
CA PHE A 45 -16.97 -27.61 0.95
C PHE A 45 -17.04 -28.79 0.00
N SER A 46 -16.00 -28.99 -0.80
CA SER A 46 -15.93 -30.11 -1.76
C SER A 46 -15.89 -31.49 -1.12
N ASP A 47 -15.64 -31.59 0.18
CA ASP A 47 -15.73 -32.84 0.99
C ASP A 47 -17.14 -33.17 1.50
N GLY A 48 -18.13 -32.37 1.09
CA GLY A 48 -19.53 -32.51 1.50
C GLY A 48 -19.87 -31.86 2.85
N GLN A 49 -18.91 -31.27 3.55
CA GLN A 49 -19.19 -30.54 4.78
C GLN A 49 -19.84 -29.20 4.47
N VAL A 50 -20.75 -28.77 5.37
CA VAL A 50 -21.46 -27.49 5.26
C VAL A 50 -21.30 -26.70 6.55
N ILE A 51 -21.03 -25.39 6.41
CA ILE A 51 -21.13 -24.41 7.50
C ILE A 51 -22.23 -23.44 7.13
N ALA A 52 -23.22 -23.27 8.00
CA ALA A 52 -24.30 -22.32 7.78
C ALA A 52 -24.41 -21.34 8.95
N VAL A 53 -24.80 -20.10 8.65
CA VAL A 53 -25.29 -19.11 9.60
C VAL A 53 -26.79 -19.03 9.41
N GLU A 54 -27.52 -19.66 10.31
CA GLU A 54 -28.97 -19.79 10.26
C GLU A 54 -29.66 -18.47 10.64
N LYS A 55 -30.90 -18.27 10.13
CA LYS A 55 -31.66 -17.04 10.40
C LYS A 55 -32.03 -16.88 11.86
N GLU A 56 -32.31 -18.00 12.54
CA GLU A 56 -32.66 -18.07 13.95
C GLU A 56 -31.49 -17.69 14.89
N GLU A 57 -30.27 -17.83 14.41
CA GLU A 57 -29.06 -17.44 15.18
C GLU A 57 -28.84 -15.94 15.28
N ILE A 58 -29.53 -15.14 14.46
CA ILE A 58 -29.31 -13.70 14.32
C ILE A 58 -30.44 -12.94 14.99
N LYS A 59 -30.08 -12.13 15.97
CA LYS A 59 -31.05 -11.28 16.68
C LYS A 59 -31.57 -10.18 15.79
N ALA A 60 -32.82 -9.76 16.02
CA ALA A 60 -33.40 -8.61 15.37
C ALA A 60 -32.55 -7.34 15.62
N GLY A 61 -32.47 -6.47 14.62
CA GLY A 61 -31.67 -5.25 14.66
C GLY A 61 -31.64 -4.57 13.31
N THR A 62 -30.86 -3.51 13.20
CA THR A 62 -30.55 -2.83 11.95
C THR A 62 -29.79 -3.76 11.00
N ASP A 63 -29.76 -3.44 9.72
CA ASP A 63 -29.02 -4.25 8.73
C ASP A 63 -27.52 -4.29 9.03
N ALA A 64 -26.95 -3.23 9.58
CA ALA A 64 -25.56 -3.20 10.01
C ALA A 64 -25.30 -4.14 11.19
N GLU A 65 -26.18 -4.17 12.18
CA GLU A 65 -26.08 -5.07 13.33
C GLU A 65 -26.26 -6.53 12.93
N LYS A 66 -27.21 -6.83 12.04
CA LYS A 66 -27.41 -8.18 11.50
C LYS A 66 -26.15 -8.64 10.76
N LYS A 67 -25.61 -7.80 9.89
CA LYS A 67 -24.37 -8.10 9.14
C LYS A 67 -23.21 -8.38 10.08
N ALA A 68 -23.00 -7.56 11.10
CA ALA A 68 -21.95 -7.78 12.09
C ALA A 68 -22.12 -9.08 12.88
N GLN A 69 -23.37 -9.48 13.20
CA GLN A 69 -23.66 -10.77 13.84
C GLN A 69 -23.35 -11.95 12.91
N ILE A 70 -23.76 -11.85 11.64
CA ILE A 70 -23.49 -12.87 10.62
C ILE A 70 -21.99 -13.08 10.45
N ASP A 71 -21.22 -12.00 10.28
CA ASP A 71 -19.76 -12.04 10.09
C ASP A 71 -19.07 -12.70 11.30
N LYS A 72 -19.47 -12.36 12.52
CA LYS A 72 -18.92 -12.95 13.75
C LYS A 72 -19.27 -14.45 13.88
N LYS A 73 -20.49 -14.84 13.55
CA LYS A 73 -20.93 -16.24 13.59
C LYS A 73 -20.17 -17.06 12.55
N LEU A 74 -20.09 -16.55 11.32
CA LEU A 74 -19.34 -17.18 10.23
C LEU A 74 -17.88 -17.39 10.62
N TYR A 75 -17.22 -16.34 11.13
CA TYR A 75 -15.83 -16.42 11.60
C TYR A 75 -15.65 -17.53 12.65
N LYS A 76 -16.50 -17.56 13.69
CA LYS A 76 -16.40 -18.56 14.76
C LYS A 76 -16.52 -19.99 14.23
N LYS A 77 -17.53 -20.26 13.40
CA LYS A 77 -17.74 -21.58 12.80
C LYS A 77 -16.56 -22.00 11.89
N LEU A 78 -15.99 -21.07 11.14
CA LEU A 78 -14.78 -21.33 10.33
C LEU A 78 -13.53 -21.55 11.19
N SER A 79 -13.37 -20.79 12.27
CA SER A 79 -12.28 -20.96 13.23
C SER A 79 -12.33 -22.33 13.90
N GLU A 80 -13.50 -22.74 14.37
CA GLU A 80 -13.74 -24.06 14.97
C GLU A 80 -13.43 -25.21 13.99
N LYS A 81 -13.91 -25.08 12.73
CA LYS A 81 -13.65 -26.08 11.69
C LYS A 81 -12.17 -26.19 11.32
N SER A 82 -11.50 -25.06 11.16
CA SER A 82 -10.12 -25.03 10.65
C SER A 82 -9.05 -25.14 11.74
N GLY A 83 -9.43 -24.97 13.02
CA GLY A 83 -8.48 -24.85 14.13
C GLY A 83 -7.63 -23.58 14.08
N LYS A 84 -7.96 -22.59 13.20
CA LYS A 84 -7.20 -21.37 13.00
C LYS A 84 -7.89 -20.15 13.57
N THR A 85 -7.11 -19.18 14.01
CA THR A 85 -7.58 -17.83 14.34
C THR A 85 -6.87 -16.82 13.43
N LEU A 86 -7.60 -15.80 12.98
CA LEU A 86 -7.03 -14.74 12.16
C LEU A 86 -6.67 -13.56 13.06
N ALA A 87 -5.44 -13.06 12.94
CA ALA A 87 -4.93 -11.99 13.78
C ALA A 87 -5.76 -10.68 13.68
N TRP A 88 -6.32 -10.38 12.50
CA TRP A 88 -7.22 -9.24 12.27
C TRP A 88 -8.71 -9.58 12.34
N GLY A 89 -9.07 -10.79 12.80
CA GLY A 89 -10.46 -11.22 12.98
C GLY A 89 -11.29 -11.13 11.71
N ILE A 90 -12.42 -10.43 11.79
CA ILE A 90 -13.37 -10.23 10.68
C ILE A 90 -13.12 -8.93 9.90
N LEU A 91 -12.04 -8.22 10.16
CA LEU A 91 -11.71 -7.02 9.38
C LEU A 91 -11.34 -7.39 7.95
N THR A 92 -12.08 -6.83 7.00
CA THR A 92 -11.87 -7.03 5.55
C THR A 92 -11.21 -5.83 4.86
N GLY A 93 -11.03 -4.73 5.60
CA GLY A 93 -10.41 -3.51 5.07
C GLY A 93 -8.88 -3.54 5.16
N VAL A 94 -8.23 -2.83 4.25
CA VAL A 94 -6.76 -2.76 4.16
C VAL A 94 -6.11 -1.76 5.14
N ARG A 95 -6.90 -0.97 5.87
CA ARG A 95 -6.41 0.08 6.79
C ARG A 95 -7.07 -0.01 8.16
N PRO A 96 -6.73 -1.00 8.98
CA PRO A 96 -7.32 -1.15 10.32
C PRO A 96 -6.98 0.03 11.24
N THR A 97 -5.86 0.73 11.03
CA THR A 97 -5.45 1.93 11.77
C THR A 97 -6.41 3.10 11.61
N LYS A 98 -7.19 3.19 10.50
CA LYS A 98 -8.24 4.22 10.37
C LYS A 98 -9.30 4.16 11.47
N LEU A 99 -9.69 2.94 11.88
CA LEU A 99 -10.65 2.75 12.97
C LEU A 99 -10.03 3.16 14.30
N ALA A 100 -8.75 2.84 14.51
CA ALA A 100 -8.02 3.25 15.69
C ALA A 100 -7.85 4.77 15.75
N MET A 101 -7.50 5.43 14.64
CA MET A 101 -7.40 6.89 14.54
C MET A 101 -8.72 7.56 14.91
N LYS A 102 -9.82 7.12 14.31
CA LYS A 102 -11.14 7.66 14.63
C LYS A 102 -11.46 7.57 16.13
N LYS A 103 -11.17 6.43 16.77
CA LYS A 103 -11.42 6.23 18.20
C LYS A 103 -10.47 7.05 19.08
N LEU A 104 -9.25 7.26 18.64
CA LEU A 104 -8.28 8.15 19.29
C LEU A 104 -8.75 9.61 19.24
N GLU A 105 -9.26 10.07 18.11
CA GLU A 105 -9.84 11.41 17.92
C GLU A 105 -11.14 11.60 18.73
N GLU A 106 -11.92 10.54 18.91
CA GLU A 106 -13.09 10.53 19.81
C GLU A 106 -12.72 10.53 21.31
N GLY A 107 -11.41 10.50 21.65
CA GLY A 107 -10.93 10.52 23.03
C GLY A 107 -11.03 9.17 23.76
N MET A 108 -11.12 8.06 23.04
CA MET A 108 -11.16 6.73 23.67
C MET A 108 -9.82 6.39 24.31
N GLU A 109 -9.85 5.81 25.51
CA GLU A 109 -8.63 5.34 26.19
C GLU A 109 -8.09 4.03 25.58
N PRO A 110 -6.75 3.79 25.64
CA PRO A 110 -6.10 2.63 24.99
C PRO A 110 -6.73 1.28 25.32
N GLU A 111 -6.98 1.01 26.61
CA GLU A 111 -7.50 -0.28 27.07
C GLU A 111 -9.00 -0.44 26.67
N ALA A 112 -9.75 0.65 26.66
CA ALA A 112 -11.13 0.66 26.17
C ALA A 112 -11.16 0.35 24.67
N PHE A 113 -10.23 0.94 23.88
CA PHE A 113 -10.11 0.63 22.46
C PHE A 113 -9.75 -0.85 22.23
N VAL A 114 -8.76 -1.38 22.92
CA VAL A 114 -8.36 -2.78 22.78
C VAL A 114 -9.55 -3.70 23.06
N SER A 115 -10.28 -3.46 24.14
CA SER A 115 -11.48 -4.22 24.49
C SER A 115 -12.57 -4.12 23.40
N TRP A 116 -12.89 -2.89 22.97
CA TRP A 116 -13.88 -2.63 21.93
C TRP A 116 -13.50 -3.30 20.60
N PHE A 117 -12.24 -3.19 20.18
CA PHE A 117 -11.76 -3.69 18.89
C PHE A 117 -11.80 -5.21 18.83
N ARG A 118 -11.40 -5.86 19.94
CA ARG A 118 -11.49 -7.31 20.11
C ARG A 118 -12.93 -7.81 20.11
N GLN A 119 -13.82 -7.14 20.85
CA GLN A 119 -15.23 -7.52 20.92
C GLN A 119 -15.98 -7.27 19.61
N THR A 120 -15.66 -6.17 18.93
CA THR A 120 -16.37 -5.77 17.70
C THR A 120 -15.91 -6.56 16.50
N TYR A 121 -14.59 -6.75 16.33
CA TYR A 121 -14.02 -7.31 15.11
C TYR A 121 -13.28 -8.64 15.31
N LEU A 122 -13.23 -9.17 16.51
CA LEU A 122 -12.52 -10.42 16.86
C LEU A 122 -11.01 -10.34 16.55
N VAL A 123 -10.44 -9.15 16.59
CA VAL A 123 -9.00 -8.89 16.40
C VAL A 123 -8.23 -9.44 17.60
N SER A 124 -7.01 -9.96 17.36
CA SER A 124 -6.13 -10.37 18.46
C SER A 124 -5.72 -9.16 19.31
N GLU A 125 -5.37 -9.40 20.58
CA GLU A 125 -4.93 -8.32 21.47
C GLU A 125 -3.66 -7.62 20.93
N GLU A 126 -2.70 -8.40 20.45
CA GLU A 126 -1.47 -7.91 19.83
C GLU A 126 -1.76 -6.93 18.71
N LYS A 127 -2.66 -7.29 17.78
CA LYS A 127 -3.01 -6.42 16.64
C LYS A 127 -3.86 -5.22 17.03
N ALA A 128 -4.69 -5.35 18.07
CA ALA A 128 -5.44 -4.21 18.60
C ALA A 128 -4.49 -3.18 19.23
N ARG A 129 -3.52 -3.61 20.05
CA ARG A 129 -2.49 -2.72 20.61
C ARG A 129 -1.62 -2.10 19.53
N LEU A 130 -1.17 -2.87 18.54
CA LEU A 130 -0.42 -2.39 17.40
C LEU A 130 -1.18 -1.30 16.62
N ALA A 131 -2.46 -1.52 16.33
CA ALA A 131 -3.28 -0.54 15.61
C ALA A 131 -3.39 0.77 16.38
N TRP A 132 -3.56 0.71 17.71
CA TRP A 132 -3.60 1.88 18.56
C TRP A 132 -2.28 2.65 18.60
N GLU A 133 -1.18 1.92 18.77
CA GLU A 133 0.16 2.52 18.80
C GLU A 133 0.48 3.23 17.48
N ILE A 134 0.18 2.59 16.33
CA ILE A 134 0.38 3.19 15.02
C ILE A 134 -0.49 4.43 14.86
N ALA A 135 -1.78 4.37 15.22
CA ALA A 135 -2.67 5.54 15.14
C ALA A 135 -2.15 6.72 15.98
N GLY A 136 -1.62 6.44 17.19
CA GLY A 136 -1.01 7.47 18.02
C GLY A 136 0.26 8.09 17.42
N ARG A 137 1.06 7.29 16.72
CA ARG A 137 2.24 7.79 15.98
C ARG A 137 1.84 8.61 14.76
N GLU A 138 0.89 8.10 13.97
CA GLU A 138 0.33 8.80 12.81
C GLU A 138 -0.26 10.15 13.21
N LYS A 139 -1.06 10.19 14.30
CA LYS A 139 -1.65 11.44 14.78
C LYS A 139 -0.60 12.50 15.09
N LYS A 140 0.49 12.15 15.78
CA LYS A 140 1.57 13.09 16.09
C LYS A 140 2.24 13.68 14.84
N LEU A 141 2.30 12.92 13.74
CA LEU A 141 2.83 13.40 12.47
C LEU A 141 1.80 14.28 11.76
N LEU A 142 0.54 13.84 11.73
CA LEU A 142 -0.56 14.54 11.07
C LEU A 142 -0.89 15.87 11.76
N ASP A 143 -0.78 15.95 13.10
CA ASP A 143 -0.98 17.19 13.86
C ASP A 143 0.01 18.31 13.49
N ARG A 144 1.07 18.01 12.73
CA ARG A 144 1.99 18.99 12.16
C ARG A 144 1.51 19.60 10.86
N LEU A 145 0.53 18.95 10.20
CA LEU A 145 -0.04 19.43 8.96
C LEU A 145 -1.06 20.55 9.27
N ASP A 146 -1.07 21.56 8.42
CA ASP A 146 -2.15 22.53 8.42
C ASP A 146 -3.32 21.98 7.59
N TYR A 147 -4.42 21.66 8.25
CA TYR A 147 -5.59 21.08 7.59
C TYR A 147 -6.53 22.10 6.96
N GLU A 148 -6.45 23.37 7.37
CA GLU A 148 -7.32 24.43 6.86
C GLU A 148 -6.74 25.06 5.59
N ASP A 149 -5.47 25.44 5.63
CA ASP A 149 -4.78 26.12 4.53
C ASP A 149 -3.69 25.29 3.87
N GLY A 150 -3.41 24.10 4.41
CA GLY A 150 -2.36 23.23 3.93
C GLY A 150 -2.79 22.38 2.73
N TYR A 151 -1.80 22.07 1.89
CA TYR A 151 -1.96 21.12 0.79
C TYR A 151 -0.67 20.32 0.54
N SER A 152 -0.81 19.25 -0.21
CA SER A 152 0.29 18.43 -0.70
C SER A 152 0.34 18.47 -2.22
N LEU A 153 1.54 18.62 -2.77
CA LEU A 153 1.77 18.60 -4.21
C LEU A 153 2.24 17.20 -4.63
N TYR A 154 1.47 16.55 -5.49
CA TYR A 154 1.88 15.31 -6.15
C TYR A 154 2.23 15.58 -7.61
N VAL A 155 3.45 15.18 -8.01
CA VAL A 155 3.95 15.32 -9.38
C VAL A 155 4.13 13.93 -9.97
N GLY A 156 3.31 13.57 -10.95
CA GLY A 156 3.34 12.26 -11.59
C GLY A 156 4.28 12.21 -12.79
N ILE A 157 5.19 11.24 -12.84
CA ILE A 157 6.05 10.96 -14.01
C ILE A 157 5.62 9.61 -14.58
N PRO A 158 4.90 9.55 -15.71
CA PRO A 158 4.25 8.33 -16.18
C PRO A 158 5.18 7.39 -16.95
N PHE A 159 6.49 7.56 -16.85
CA PHE A 159 7.46 6.78 -17.58
C PHE A 159 8.23 5.82 -16.67
N CYS A 160 8.48 4.60 -17.17
CA CYS A 160 9.36 3.61 -16.55
C CYS A 160 10.38 3.12 -17.57
N PRO A 161 11.59 2.65 -17.15
CA PRO A 161 12.52 2.03 -18.08
C PRO A 161 11.91 0.83 -18.84
N THR A 162 11.13 0.02 -18.12
CA THR A 162 10.27 -1.06 -18.62
C THR A 162 9.09 -1.21 -17.67
N VAL A 163 7.95 -1.71 -18.16
CA VAL A 163 6.79 -2.02 -17.32
C VAL A 163 7.00 -3.37 -16.63
N CYS A 164 6.89 -3.40 -15.31
CA CYS A 164 6.98 -4.65 -14.54
C CYS A 164 5.72 -5.49 -14.71
N THR A 165 5.84 -6.82 -14.74
CA THR A 165 4.74 -7.75 -15.03
C THR A 165 3.57 -7.69 -14.02
N TYR A 166 3.83 -7.22 -12.79
CA TYR A 166 2.83 -7.10 -11.73
C TYR A 166 2.20 -5.71 -11.63
N CYS A 167 2.73 -4.71 -12.35
CA CYS A 167 2.37 -3.31 -12.13
C CYS A 167 1.03 -2.96 -12.77
N SER A 168 0.13 -2.39 -11.97
CA SER A 168 -1.17 -1.87 -12.40
C SER A 168 -1.22 -0.34 -12.52
N PHE A 169 -0.10 0.35 -12.30
CA PHE A 169 -0.04 1.80 -12.43
C PHE A 169 -0.12 2.23 -13.89
N SER A 170 -0.72 3.41 -14.11
CA SER A 170 -0.83 4.03 -15.44
C SER A 170 0.54 4.59 -15.86
N SER A 171 1.47 3.70 -16.21
CA SER A 171 2.80 4.05 -16.70
C SER A 171 3.14 3.31 -17.98
N GLY A 172 3.95 3.95 -18.83
CA GLY A 172 4.43 3.37 -20.09
C GLY A 172 5.94 3.15 -20.11
N ALA A 173 6.40 2.26 -20.98
CA ALA A 173 7.82 2.09 -21.21
C ALA A 173 8.41 3.35 -21.85
N LEU A 174 9.52 3.86 -21.32
CA LEU A 174 10.15 5.09 -21.79
C LEU A 174 10.46 5.07 -23.29
N GLU A 175 10.86 3.93 -23.82
CA GLU A 175 11.17 3.77 -25.25
C GLU A 175 9.98 4.07 -26.15
N ASP A 176 8.77 3.72 -25.73
CA ASP A 176 7.53 3.97 -26.50
C ASP A 176 7.15 5.47 -26.52
N TRP A 177 7.67 6.24 -25.58
CA TRP A 177 7.30 7.65 -25.36
C TRP A 177 8.48 8.63 -25.54
N LYS A 178 9.65 8.15 -25.90
CA LYS A 178 10.90 8.94 -25.91
C LYS A 178 10.80 10.27 -26.65
N ASP A 179 10.07 10.30 -27.76
CA ASP A 179 9.91 11.50 -28.59
C ASP A 179 8.96 12.54 -27.95
N PHE A 180 8.19 12.15 -26.93
CA PHE A 180 7.21 13.00 -26.26
C PHE A 180 7.67 13.46 -24.86
N VAL A 181 8.74 12.91 -24.32
CA VAL A 181 9.20 13.20 -22.94
C VAL A 181 9.48 14.69 -22.73
N ASP A 182 10.17 15.34 -23.65
CA ASP A 182 10.48 16.77 -23.53
C ASP A 182 9.23 17.65 -23.60
N ALA A 183 8.27 17.30 -24.47
CA ALA A 183 6.98 17.97 -24.54
C ALA A 183 6.15 17.77 -23.26
N TYR A 184 6.22 16.57 -22.68
CA TYR A 184 5.61 16.26 -21.38
C TYR A 184 6.21 17.14 -20.27
N VAL A 185 7.53 17.19 -20.17
CA VAL A 185 8.24 18.02 -19.16
C VAL A 185 7.88 19.49 -19.31
N GLU A 186 7.78 19.99 -20.56
CA GLU A 186 7.35 21.36 -20.81
C GLU A 186 5.91 21.62 -20.35
N ALA A 187 4.98 20.72 -20.69
CA ALA A 187 3.58 20.83 -20.27
C ALA A 187 3.46 20.76 -18.73
N LEU A 188 4.18 19.84 -18.09
CA LEU A 188 4.21 19.71 -16.65
C LEU A 188 4.74 20.98 -15.96
N CYS A 189 5.79 21.60 -16.49
CA CYS A 189 6.30 22.87 -15.94
C CYS A 189 5.27 24.01 -16.09
N LYS A 190 4.50 24.06 -17.17
CA LYS A 190 3.40 25.04 -17.33
C LYS A 190 2.29 24.80 -16.30
N GLU A 191 1.94 23.54 -16.06
CA GLU A 191 0.95 23.15 -15.06
C GLU A 191 1.44 23.48 -13.64
N LEU A 192 2.71 23.20 -13.32
CA LEU A 192 3.32 23.56 -12.04
C LEU A 192 3.31 25.07 -11.81
N ALA A 193 3.68 25.87 -12.81
CA ALA A 193 3.64 27.33 -12.73
C ALA A 193 2.22 27.85 -12.44
N PHE A 194 1.22 27.32 -13.16
CA PHE A 194 -0.18 27.66 -12.91
C PHE A 194 -0.63 27.27 -11.49
N ASN A 195 -0.32 26.03 -11.06
CA ASN A 195 -0.66 25.56 -9.72
C ASN A 195 0.03 26.40 -8.63
N GLY A 196 1.29 26.79 -8.82
CA GLY A 196 1.99 27.69 -7.90
C GLY A 196 1.30 29.04 -7.75
N GLU A 197 0.81 29.63 -8.86
CA GLU A 197 0.09 30.90 -8.81
C GLU A 197 -1.26 30.79 -8.10
N VAL A 198 -2.06 29.76 -8.39
CA VAL A 198 -3.40 29.60 -7.77
C VAL A 198 -3.33 29.13 -6.32
N SER A 199 -2.21 28.58 -5.89
CA SER A 199 -2.04 28.08 -4.51
C SER A 199 -1.10 28.95 -3.65
N LYS A 200 -0.71 30.13 -4.12
CA LYS A 200 0.29 30.97 -3.44
C LYS A 200 -0.10 31.41 -2.01
N GLU A 201 -1.40 31.51 -1.72
CA GLU A 201 -1.92 31.85 -0.41
C GLU A 201 -2.10 30.60 0.49
N LYS A 202 -1.80 29.41 -0.02
CA LYS A 202 -1.90 28.15 0.69
C LYS A 202 -0.55 27.68 1.22
N LYS A 203 -0.54 26.83 2.24
CA LYS A 203 0.68 26.31 2.87
C LYS A 203 1.03 24.94 2.27
N LEU A 204 2.12 24.88 1.52
CA LEU A 204 2.61 23.63 0.97
C LEU A 204 3.26 22.80 2.08
N ASN A 205 2.61 21.68 2.47
CA ASN A 205 3.09 20.80 3.53
C ASN A 205 4.00 19.68 3.03
N SER A 206 3.73 19.14 1.85
CA SER A 206 4.58 18.09 1.28
C SER A 206 4.63 18.13 -0.24
N ILE A 207 5.77 17.69 -0.79
CA ILE A 207 5.96 17.44 -2.22
C ILE A 207 6.31 15.97 -2.41
N TYR A 208 5.64 15.34 -3.35
CA TYR A 208 5.89 13.96 -3.72
C TYR A 208 5.98 13.81 -5.24
N ILE A 209 7.17 13.47 -5.74
CA ILE A 209 7.39 13.17 -7.16
C ILE A 209 7.46 11.67 -7.33
N GLY A 210 6.49 11.10 -8.02
CA GLY A 210 6.32 9.65 -8.17
C GLY A 210 5.62 9.29 -9.47
N GLY A 211 4.87 8.20 -9.45
CA GLY A 211 4.09 7.71 -10.60
C GLY A 211 4.66 6.42 -11.19
N GLY A 212 5.28 6.49 -12.36
CA GLY A 212 6.06 5.39 -12.93
C GLY A 212 7.44 5.31 -12.26
N THR A 213 8.42 6.03 -12.81
CA THR A 213 9.76 6.12 -12.23
C THR A 213 10.35 7.50 -12.59
N PRO A 214 10.38 8.45 -11.68
CA PRO A 214 10.90 9.81 -11.95
C PRO A 214 12.31 9.83 -12.53
N THR A 215 13.18 8.92 -12.09
CA THR A 215 14.55 8.79 -12.62
C THR A 215 14.62 8.13 -14.02
N SER A 216 13.50 7.80 -14.64
CA SER A 216 13.44 7.52 -16.09
C SER A 216 13.79 8.77 -16.91
N LEU A 217 13.51 9.95 -16.38
CA LEU A 217 13.96 11.21 -16.96
C LEU A 217 15.49 11.33 -16.87
N ASN A 218 16.10 12.05 -17.82
CA ASN A 218 17.51 12.37 -17.71
C ASN A 218 17.76 13.52 -16.70
N ALA A 219 19.02 13.75 -16.33
CA ALA A 219 19.38 14.76 -15.33
C ALA A 219 18.87 16.17 -15.68
N ARG A 220 18.97 16.58 -16.96
CA ARG A 220 18.49 17.88 -17.44
C ARG A 220 16.97 18.03 -17.32
N GLN A 221 16.21 16.97 -17.61
CA GLN A 221 14.75 16.96 -17.48
C GLN A 221 14.32 17.02 -16.01
N LEU A 222 15.00 16.26 -15.12
CA LEU A 222 14.79 16.33 -13.67
C LEU A 222 15.11 17.74 -13.14
N GLU A 223 16.27 18.29 -13.49
CA GLU A 223 16.67 19.65 -13.13
C GLU A 223 15.61 20.69 -13.51
N ARG A 224 15.05 20.58 -14.72
CA ARG A 224 14.01 21.49 -15.20
C ARG A 224 12.74 21.44 -14.34
N ILE A 225 12.27 20.24 -13.97
CA ILE A 225 11.08 20.08 -13.14
C ILE A 225 11.35 20.59 -11.72
N LEU A 226 12.48 20.21 -11.13
CA LEU A 226 12.84 20.60 -9.77
C LEU A 226 13.05 22.13 -9.66
N SER A 227 13.72 22.74 -10.64
CA SER A 227 13.85 24.20 -10.73
C SER A 227 12.50 24.91 -10.90
N CYS A 228 11.58 24.33 -11.66
CA CYS A 228 10.22 24.86 -11.79
C CYS A 228 9.49 24.85 -10.45
N ILE A 229 9.61 23.76 -9.70
CA ILE A 229 9.04 23.66 -8.35
C ILE A 229 9.65 24.71 -7.42
N ASP A 230 10.97 24.85 -7.42
CA ASP A 230 11.68 25.85 -6.59
C ASP A 230 11.27 27.28 -6.89
N THR A 231 10.96 27.57 -8.15
CA THR A 231 10.57 28.91 -8.61
C THR A 231 9.14 29.27 -8.19
N HIS A 232 8.23 28.31 -8.20
CA HIS A 232 6.80 28.59 -8.08
C HIS A 232 6.19 28.20 -6.73
N PHE A 233 6.91 27.46 -5.87
CA PHE A 233 6.37 26.97 -4.59
C PHE A 233 7.24 27.40 -3.41
N SER A 234 6.64 28.04 -2.40
CA SER A 234 7.32 28.34 -1.14
C SER A 234 7.56 27.06 -0.33
N ARG A 235 8.74 26.94 0.25
CA ARG A 235 9.12 25.83 1.13
C ARG A 235 9.00 26.16 2.63
N GLU A 236 8.41 27.29 2.98
CA GLU A 236 8.32 27.78 4.36
C GLU A 236 7.62 26.77 5.30
N TYR A 237 6.56 26.13 4.79
CA TYR A 237 5.78 25.15 5.56
C TYR A 237 6.03 23.71 5.13
N LEU A 238 7.07 23.47 4.31
CA LEU A 238 7.36 22.16 3.76
C LEU A 238 7.95 21.23 4.83
N LEU A 239 7.24 20.13 5.11
CA LEU A 239 7.65 19.10 6.08
C LEU A 239 8.41 17.94 5.42
N GLU A 240 8.06 17.58 4.19
CA GLU A 240 8.70 16.49 3.45
C GLU A 240 8.73 16.81 1.96
N TYR A 241 9.87 16.53 1.32
CA TYR A 241 10.05 16.54 -0.13
C TYR A 241 10.62 15.19 -0.57
N THR A 242 9.76 14.38 -1.16
CA THR A 242 10.10 13.02 -1.61
C THR A 242 10.24 12.94 -3.12
N VAL A 243 11.28 12.26 -3.58
CA VAL A 243 11.43 11.81 -4.98
C VAL A 243 11.56 10.30 -5.00
N GLU A 244 10.66 9.61 -5.71
CA GLU A 244 10.83 8.20 -6.03
C GLU A 244 11.96 8.04 -7.04
N ALA A 245 13.19 7.82 -6.56
CA ALA A 245 14.28 7.44 -7.45
C ALA A 245 14.00 6.06 -8.07
N GLY A 246 13.26 5.22 -7.34
CA GLY A 246 12.57 4.04 -7.85
C GLY A 246 13.53 2.92 -8.22
N ARG A 247 13.74 2.71 -9.52
CA ARG A 247 14.47 1.56 -10.05
C ARG A 247 15.98 1.80 -10.12
N PRO A 248 16.81 0.90 -9.56
CA PRO A 248 18.28 1.02 -9.61
C PRO A 248 18.85 1.22 -11.03
N ASP A 249 18.26 0.58 -12.04
CA ASP A 249 18.68 0.68 -13.44
C ASP A 249 18.38 2.05 -14.10
N SER A 250 17.63 2.92 -13.44
CA SER A 250 17.33 4.27 -13.90
C SER A 250 18.09 5.36 -13.13
N ILE A 251 18.74 5.00 -12.03
CA ILE A 251 19.46 5.92 -11.15
C ILE A 251 20.90 6.10 -11.62
N THR A 252 21.33 7.33 -11.75
CA THR A 252 22.74 7.69 -12.00
C THR A 252 23.22 8.69 -10.96
N GLU A 253 24.52 8.77 -10.76
CA GLU A 253 25.13 9.75 -9.84
C GLU A 253 24.72 11.18 -10.18
N GLU A 254 24.77 11.56 -11.47
CA GLU A 254 24.34 12.86 -11.95
C GLU A 254 22.88 13.19 -11.55
N LYS A 255 21.95 12.24 -11.72
CA LYS A 255 20.56 12.45 -11.32
C LYS A 255 20.41 12.60 -9.81
N LEU A 256 21.15 11.82 -9.02
CA LEU A 256 21.13 11.95 -7.57
C LEU A 256 21.72 13.30 -7.13
N GLN A 257 22.78 13.77 -7.77
CA GLN A 257 23.36 15.10 -7.51
C GLN A 257 22.33 16.21 -7.79
N VAL A 258 21.60 16.13 -8.90
CA VAL A 258 20.49 17.06 -9.22
C VAL A 258 19.44 17.01 -8.11
N ILE A 259 18.94 15.82 -7.74
CA ILE A 259 17.93 15.67 -6.68
C ILE A 259 18.43 16.27 -5.35
N LYS A 260 19.70 16.03 -5.01
CA LYS A 260 20.31 16.54 -3.77
C LYS A 260 20.45 18.08 -3.78
N ALA A 261 20.84 18.65 -4.91
CA ALA A 261 20.99 20.10 -5.07
C ALA A 261 19.68 20.85 -4.79
N HIS A 262 18.53 20.25 -5.13
CA HIS A 262 17.19 20.78 -4.87
C HIS A 262 16.68 20.50 -3.45
N LYS A 263 17.54 20.04 -2.52
CA LYS A 263 17.21 19.84 -1.11
C LYS A 263 16.04 18.88 -0.89
N VAL A 264 15.90 17.88 -1.75
CA VAL A 264 14.96 16.77 -1.54
C VAL A 264 15.32 16.08 -0.23
N THR A 265 14.33 15.91 0.65
CA THR A 265 14.54 15.40 2.01
C THR A 265 14.45 13.88 2.11
N ARG A 266 13.83 13.23 1.13
CA ARG A 266 13.64 11.77 1.09
C ARG A 266 13.70 11.26 -0.33
N ILE A 267 14.34 10.14 -0.53
CA ILE A 267 14.27 9.37 -1.78
C ILE A 267 13.82 7.95 -1.52
N SER A 268 13.33 7.27 -2.55
CA SER A 268 13.12 5.83 -2.49
C SER A 268 13.97 5.10 -3.52
N ILE A 269 14.58 3.98 -3.11
CA ILE A 269 15.27 3.03 -3.97
C ILE A 269 14.54 1.70 -3.81
N ASN A 270 13.84 1.24 -4.85
CA ASN A 270 12.84 0.19 -4.74
C ASN A 270 13.33 -1.14 -5.33
N PRO A 271 13.95 -2.02 -4.52
CA PRO A 271 14.41 -3.32 -5.00
C PRO A 271 13.26 -4.27 -5.34
N GLN A 272 12.16 -4.21 -4.61
CA GLN A 272 11.03 -5.12 -4.57
C GLN A 272 11.38 -6.50 -4.00
N THR A 273 12.55 -7.04 -4.33
CA THR A 273 13.14 -8.27 -3.82
C THR A 273 14.66 -8.24 -3.95
N MET A 274 15.35 -9.04 -3.16
CA MET A 274 16.81 -9.31 -3.29
C MET A 274 17.07 -10.71 -3.85
N GLN A 275 16.16 -11.23 -4.68
CA GLN A 275 16.27 -12.49 -5.38
C GLN A 275 16.43 -12.25 -6.89
N GLN A 276 17.63 -12.50 -7.45
CA GLN A 276 17.90 -12.25 -8.87
C GLN A 276 16.89 -12.95 -9.78
N LYS A 277 16.64 -14.24 -9.51
CA LYS A 277 15.65 -15.02 -10.26
C LYS A 277 14.29 -14.34 -10.35
N THR A 278 13.84 -13.73 -9.25
CA THR A 278 12.54 -13.05 -9.21
C THR A 278 12.58 -11.71 -9.94
N LEU A 279 13.69 -10.96 -9.83
CA LEU A 279 13.88 -9.73 -10.62
C LEU A 279 13.73 -10.00 -12.12
N ASP A 280 14.33 -11.07 -12.60
CA ASP A 280 14.23 -11.49 -14.01
C ASP A 280 12.78 -11.83 -14.41
N VAL A 281 12.06 -12.57 -13.56
CA VAL A 281 10.65 -12.96 -13.80
C VAL A 281 9.71 -11.75 -13.84
N ILE A 282 9.95 -10.75 -12.98
CA ILE A 282 9.09 -9.54 -12.93
C ILE A 282 9.51 -8.46 -13.95
N GLY A 283 10.49 -8.76 -14.81
CA GLY A 283 10.89 -7.86 -15.90
C GLY A 283 11.77 -6.69 -15.46
N ARG A 284 12.51 -6.84 -14.35
CA ARG A 284 13.52 -5.87 -13.90
C ARG A 284 14.90 -6.26 -14.41
N LYS A 285 15.56 -5.34 -15.11
CA LYS A 285 16.84 -5.63 -15.79
C LYS A 285 18.10 -5.41 -14.94
N HIS A 286 17.95 -4.89 -13.72
CA HIS A 286 19.06 -4.67 -12.79
C HIS A 286 19.36 -5.92 -11.95
N THR A 287 20.56 -5.99 -11.42
CA THR A 287 21.00 -7.06 -10.53
C THR A 287 20.83 -6.67 -9.05
N VAL A 288 20.98 -7.66 -8.16
CA VAL A 288 21.03 -7.41 -6.71
C VAL A 288 22.23 -6.54 -6.34
N GLU A 289 23.35 -6.72 -7.02
CA GLU A 289 24.56 -5.90 -6.86
C GLU A 289 24.32 -4.45 -7.27
N ASP A 290 23.53 -4.21 -8.32
CA ASP A 290 23.13 -2.86 -8.73
C ASP A 290 22.30 -2.16 -7.65
N ILE A 291 21.42 -2.88 -6.96
CA ILE A 291 20.66 -2.35 -5.82
C ILE A 291 21.60 -1.87 -4.73
N CYS A 292 22.53 -2.71 -4.31
CA CYS A 292 23.50 -2.39 -3.27
C CYS A 292 24.36 -1.19 -3.68
N ARG A 293 24.94 -1.22 -4.88
CA ARG A 293 25.78 -0.14 -5.41
C ARG A 293 25.02 1.20 -5.47
N THR A 294 23.77 1.19 -5.95
CA THR A 294 22.95 2.40 -6.04
C THR A 294 22.64 2.95 -4.66
N TYR A 295 22.35 2.08 -3.70
CA TYR A 295 22.11 2.48 -2.32
C TYR A 295 23.35 3.13 -1.69
N GLU A 296 24.52 2.50 -1.84
CA GLU A 296 25.81 3.03 -1.33
C GLU A 296 26.17 4.36 -1.99
N MET A 297 25.94 4.50 -3.29
CA MET A 297 26.13 5.75 -4.02
C MET A 297 25.21 6.86 -3.48
N ALA A 298 23.94 6.58 -3.21
CA ALA A 298 23.04 7.56 -2.63
C ALA A 298 23.50 7.98 -1.22
N ARG A 299 23.95 7.03 -0.38
CA ARG A 299 24.51 7.33 0.94
C ARG A 299 25.77 8.18 0.85
N SER A 300 26.70 7.89 -0.07
CA SER A 300 27.93 8.67 -0.28
C SER A 300 27.66 10.12 -0.71
N LEU A 301 26.56 10.38 -1.41
CA LEU A 301 26.07 11.70 -1.77
C LEU A 301 25.32 12.42 -0.62
N GLY A 302 25.24 11.78 0.56
CA GLY A 302 24.68 12.39 1.76
C GLY A 302 23.15 12.31 1.86
N PHE A 303 22.49 11.36 1.17
CA PHE A 303 21.09 11.06 1.45
C PHE A 303 20.98 10.29 2.78
N ASP A 304 20.27 10.85 3.73
CA ASP A 304 20.10 10.35 5.10
C ASP A 304 18.65 9.88 5.39
N ASN A 305 17.78 9.93 4.38
CA ASN A 305 16.41 9.41 4.45
C ASN A 305 16.07 8.65 3.17
N ILE A 306 16.44 7.35 3.15
CA ILE A 306 16.23 6.44 2.02
C ILE A 306 15.19 5.40 2.41
N ASN A 307 14.09 5.36 1.67
CA ASN A 307 13.10 4.30 1.75
C ASN A 307 13.41 3.18 0.76
N MET A 308 13.12 1.94 1.13
CA MET A 308 13.15 0.80 0.21
C MET A 308 11.78 0.12 0.18
N ASP A 309 11.25 -0.13 -1.02
CA ASP A 309 10.01 -0.88 -1.20
C ASP A 309 10.28 -2.34 -1.53
N LEU A 310 9.55 -3.23 -0.85
CA LEU A 310 9.54 -4.66 -1.09
C LEU A 310 8.13 -5.14 -1.41
N ILE A 311 8.03 -6.26 -2.12
CA ILE A 311 6.76 -6.92 -2.40
C ILE A 311 6.81 -8.36 -1.89
N ALA A 312 5.93 -8.69 -0.97
CA ALA A 312 5.72 -10.06 -0.52
C ALA A 312 4.75 -10.80 -1.44
N GLY A 313 5.08 -12.02 -1.81
CA GLY A 313 4.23 -12.88 -2.66
C GLY A 313 4.49 -12.73 -4.15
N LEU A 314 5.68 -12.27 -4.55
CA LEU A 314 6.11 -12.26 -5.94
C LEU A 314 6.14 -13.68 -6.55
N PRO A 315 5.98 -13.83 -7.87
CA PRO A 315 5.95 -15.13 -8.53
C PRO A 315 7.21 -15.96 -8.24
N GLY A 316 7.02 -17.19 -7.75
CA GLY A 316 8.10 -18.13 -7.45
C GLY A 316 8.84 -17.88 -6.13
N GLU A 317 8.43 -16.89 -5.33
CA GLU A 317 8.96 -16.67 -3.99
C GLU A 317 8.13 -17.34 -2.90
N THR A 318 8.83 -17.86 -1.92
CA THR A 318 8.27 -18.41 -0.66
C THR A 318 8.63 -17.51 0.52
N ALA A 319 8.20 -17.88 1.71
CA ALA A 319 8.58 -17.18 2.94
C ALA A 319 10.10 -17.21 3.20
N LEU A 320 10.84 -18.20 2.65
CA LEU A 320 12.30 -18.28 2.80
C LEU A 320 13.01 -17.20 1.99
N GLU A 321 12.62 -17.03 0.72
CA GLU A 321 13.17 -15.98 -0.13
C GLU A 321 12.84 -14.59 0.40
N MET A 322 11.62 -14.40 0.92
CA MET A 322 11.25 -13.13 1.56
C MET A 322 12.08 -12.86 2.82
N LYS A 323 12.35 -13.87 3.63
CA LYS A 323 13.22 -13.76 4.81
C LYS A 323 14.65 -13.38 4.40
N ASP A 324 15.22 -14.05 3.40
CA ASP A 324 16.55 -13.73 2.88
C ASP A 324 16.60 -12.29 2.33
N THR A 325 15.55 -11.86 1.63
CA THR A 325 15.41 -10.48 1.15
C THR A 325 15.44 -9.49 2.32
N LEU A 326 14.68 -9.73 3.39
CA LEU A 326 14.66 -8.88 4.58
C LEU A 326 16.01 -8.83 5.29
N GLU A 327 16.74 -9.96 5.36
CA GLU A 327 18.07 -10.02 5.94
C GLU A 327 19.10 -9.20 5.12
N LYS A 328 19.04 -9.29 3.78
CA LYS A 328 19.92 -8.52 2.87
C LYS A 328 19.63 -7.02 2.96
N VAL A 329 18.36 -6.63 2.92
CA VAL A 329 17.95 -5.22 3.07
C VAL A 329 18.28 -4.69 4.46
N GLY A 330 18.14 -5.52 5.50
CA GLY A 330 18.52 -5.15 6.87
C GLY A 330 20.00 -4.82 7.01
N ARG A 331 20.90 -5.42 6.21
CA ARG A 331 22.33 -5.09 6.19
C ARG A 331 22.61 -3.72 5.56
N LEU A 332 21.78 -3.28 4.63
CA LEU A 332 21.87 -1.93 4.03
C LEU A 332 21.42 -0.84 5.00
N GLN A 333 20.58 -1.17 5.99
CA GLN A 333 20.03 -0.23 6.98
C GLN A 333 19.32 0.99 6.35
N PRO A 334 18.25 0.78 5.55
CA PRO A 334 17.45 1.88 5.07
C PRO A 334 16.74 2.59 6.25
N ASP A 335 16.46 3.89 6.09
CA ASP A 335 15.78 4.67 7.12
C ASP A 335 14.30 4.29 7.25
N SER A 336 13.72 3.81 6.17
CA SER A 336 12.36 3.25 6.16
C SER A 336 12.24 2.10 5.16
N LEU A 337 11.32 1.21 5.47
CA LEU A 337 10.99 0.05 4.64
C LEU A 337 9.48 -0.04 4.46
N THR A 338 9.05 -0.13 3.20
CA THR A 338 7.65 -0.38 2.86
C THR A 338 7.53 -1.79 2.30
N VAL A 339 6.65 -2.61 2.86
CA VAL A 339 6.39 -3.97 2.37
C VAL A 339 4.95 -4.06 1.89
N HIS A 340 4.78 -4.28 0.59
CA HIS A 340 3.48 -4.50 -0.04
C HIS A 340 3.19 -5.99 -0.18
N SER A 341 1.94 -6.39 0.00
CA SER A 341 1.47 -7.71 -0.45
C SER A 341 1.03 -7.64 -1.90
N LEU A 342 1.52 -8.55 -2.74
CA LEU A 342 1.05 -8.65 -4.12
C LEU A 342 -0.42 -9.08 -4.14
N ASP A 343 -1.29 -8.27 -4.75
CA ASP A 343 -2.68 -8.64 -4.99
C ASP A 343 -2.77 -9.52 -6.25
N ARG A 344 -3.25 -10.76 -6.07
CA ARG A 344 -3.42 -11.72 -7.17
C ARG A 344 -4.41 -11.28 -8.25
N LYS A 345 -5.25 -10.27 -7.97
CA LYS A 345 -6.18 -9.72 -8.97
C LYS A 345 -5.51 -8.81 -9.97
N SER A 346 -4.34 -8.29 -9.66
CA SER A 346 -3.56 -7.43 -10.55
C SER A 346 -2.65 -8.22 -11.51
N VAL A 347 -2.62 -9.53 -11.41
CA VAL A 347 -1.82 -10.42 -12.27
C VAL A 347 -2.76 -11.21 -13.15
N VAL A 348 -3.24 -10.62 -14.22
CA VAL A 348 -3.91 -11.29 -15.35
C VAL A 348 -3.16 -10.97 -16.61
#